data_b099542339e2acdcd596e1545089ac29
#
_entry.id   b099542339e2acdcd596e1545089ac29
#
_cell.length_a   1.000
_cell.length_b   1.000
_cell.length_c   1.000
_cell.angle_alpha   90.00
_cell.angle_beta   90.00
_cell.angle_gamma   90.00
#
_symmetry.space_group_name_H-M   'P 1'
#
loop_
_entity.id
_entity.type
_entity.pdbx_description
1 polymer ?
#
loop_
_entity_poly.entity_id
_entity_poly.type
_entity_poly.pdbx_seq_one_letter_code
_entity_poly.pdbx_strand_id
1 'polypeptide(L)'
;MKENSKSKYNEVIPIFFTVDDIYIPLLGVCLESIIDHISSENLYVVKILHTNIMEENKNKIMKYQRENFDIEFVDLNYYINQVKDKLYTRDYYTNTTYFRLFIPNLYPQYKKALYIDSDIILLDDIAKLYDIDMENNLIAGINDGVIQAIDVFKEYVEKVVGVRSWKKYFNAGVLLMNLDELRKYDFQEKFLYILGTNKFKVAQDQDYLNRICKGRVKIIDNYWDVMPVNKDAVKDESKIKLIHYNLCDKPWHCDVPFEKYFWHYAKKTEFYATIEEMKNNYSDEQKEKDKEVTKELINLAKKESSCVGDDRISGYEIYDPQIDDEIDEDIELQNGDNSELDDNGRSASRIAILNKIKEFEKEGKFDHDAENDPPTIPLEADDIDYLRKKGTSKIKAKVANALALSFFKKMVKNEKIVIKGINGVENIQKLDLDKGAIITCNHFNPFDVFTVETVIRKFTKQRMYKVIREGNYTNFPGFYGFLMRNCYTLPLSKNQSTMEKFVKSVSKILKNGDYILIYPEQSLWWNYRKPKPLKPGAFKLATQNDVPILPVFITMEDTDKLDDDGFPVQAYTVNIGEPIYPKENLNLKENTDYMKDKNFEIWKNIYENFYKTPLKYTTEEQETSETE
;
A
#
# COMPACT_ATOMS: atom_id res chain seq x y z
N MET A 1 -9.97 -0.96 -36.98
CA MET A 1 -10.52 0.23 -37.66
C MET A 1 -10.68 1.41 -36.69
N LYS A 2 -9.72 1.75 -35.86
CA LYS A 2 -9.84 2.85 -34.88
C LYS A 2 -8.67 3.87 -34.91
N GLU A 3 -7.77 3.80 -35.88
CA GLU A 3 -6.65 4.79 -35.98
C GLU A 3 -6.98 6.04 -36.80
N ASN A 4 -8.08 6.05 -37.59
CA ASN A 4 -8.42 7.19 -38.46
C ASN A 4 -9.34 8.25 -37.81
N SER A 5 -9.87 8.03 -36.60
CA SER A 5 -10.78 9.01 -35.94
C SER A 5 -10.05 10.11 -35.17
N LYS A 6 -8.76 9.92 -34.85
CA LYS A 6 -7.96 10.92 -34.13
C LYS A 6 -7.69 12.22 -34.93
N SER A 7 -7.89 12.22 -36.23
CA SER A 7 -7.68 13.42 -37.06
C SER A 7 -8.90 14.33 -37.22
N LYS A 8 -10.07 13.88 -36.76
CA LYS A 8 -11.34 14.60 -36.91
C LYS A 8 -11.66 15.50 -35.73
N TYR A 9 -11.23 15.12 -34.53
CA TYR A 9 -11.54 15.82 -33.29
C TYR A 9 -10.26 16.41 -32.67
N ASN A 10 -10.42 17.56 -32.00
CA ASN A 10 -9.32 18.23 -31.30
C ASN A 10 -8.78 17.38 -30.14
N GLU A 11 -9.69 16.78 -29.36
CA GLU A 11 -9.35 15.99 -28.22
C GLU A 11 -10.31 14.81 -28.01
N VAL A 12 -9.82 13.72 -27.37
CA VAL A 12 -10.60 12.57 -26.91
C VAL A 12 -10.73 12.65 -25.40
N ILE A 13 -11.95 12.84 -24.92
CA ILE A 13 -12.26 13.02 -23.49
C ILE A 13 -12.92 11.76 -22.95
N PRO A 14 -12.17 10.89 -22.22
CA PRO A 14 -12.75 9.72 -21.57
C PRO A 14 -13.48 10.12 -20.29
N ILE A 15 -14.74 9.70 -20.19
CA ILE A 15 -15.64 9.93 -19.06
C ILE A 15 -16.09 8.58 -18.52
N PHE A 16 -15.89 8.33 -17.23
CA PHE A 16 -16.24 7.11 -16.56
C PHE A 16 -17.40 7.31 -15.60
N PHE A 17 -18.34 6.38 -15.63
CA PHE A 17 -19.43 6.24 -14.67
C PHE A 17 -19.38 4.87 -14.03
N THR A 18 -19.87 4.76 -12.79
CA THR A 18 -20.14 3.48 -12.14
C THR A 18 -21.59 3.46 -11.70
N VAL A 19 -22.36 2.51 -12.20
CA VAL A 19 -23.79 2.45 -11.95
C VAL A 19 -24.26 1.00 -11.74
N ASP A 20 -25.34 0.85 -10.99
CA ASP A 20 -26.21 -0.32 -11.01
C ASP A 20 -27.52 -0.01 -11.76
N ASP A 21 -28.35 -1.02 -11.93
CA ASP A 21 -29.57 -0.91 -12.73
C ASP A 21 -30.58 0.11 -12.17
N ILE A 22 -30.59 0.32 -10.85
CA ILE A 22 -31.50 1.26 -10.16
C ILE A 22 -31.14 2.71 -10.52
N TYR A 23 -29.86 3.01 -10.72
CA TYR A 23 -29.35 4.35 -11.03
C TYR A 23 -29.34 4.68 -12.54
N ILE A 24 -29.72 3.75 -13.42
CA ILE A 24 -29.78 3.99 -14.87
C ILE A 24 -30.72 5.14 -15.25
N PRO A 25 -31.92 5.32 -14.67
CA PRO A 25 -32.76 6.48 -14.96
C PRO A 25 -32.06 7.81 -14.67
N LEU A 26 -31.28 7.88 -13.60
CA LEU A 26 -30.55 9.08 -13.18
C LEU A 26 -29.34 9.33 -14.09
N LEU A 27 -28.64 8.27 -14.48
CA LEU A 27 -27.60 8.37 -15.51
C LEU A 27 -28.15 8.96 -16.82
N GLY A 28 -29.37 8.55 -17.22
CA GLY A 28 -30.04 9.13 -18.39
C GLY A 28 -30.20 10.62 -18.28
N VAL A 29 -30.60 11.14 -17.11
CA VAL A 29 -30.73 12.59 -16.85
C VAL A 29 -29.36 13.28 -16.88
N CYS A 30 -28.36 12.68 -16.30
CA CYS A 30 -26.97 13.16 -16.30
C CYS A 30 -26.45 13.26 -17.76
N LEU A 31 -26.59 12.19 -18.56
CA LEU A 31 -26.15 12.19 -19.96
C LEU A 31 -26.87 13.24 -20.82
N GLU A 32 -28.18 13.45 -20.60
CA GLU A 32 -28.95 14.50 -21.27
C GLU A 32 -28.34 15.88 -20.98
N SER A 33 -27.97 16.14 -19.71
CA SER A 33 -27.36 17.42 -19.33
C SER A 33 -25.95 17.58 -19.91
N ILE A 34 -25.16 16.50 -19.99
CA ILE A 34 -23.84 16.54 -20.62
C ILE A 34 -23.96 16.89 -22.10
N ILE A 35 -24.84 16.18 -22.82
CA ILE A 35 -25.02 16.34 -24.27
C ILE A 35 -25.48 17.75 -24.64
N ASP A 36 -26.24 18.41 -23.78
CA ASP A 36 -26.70 19.77 -23.99
C ASP A 36 -25.58 20.83 -23.99
N HIS A 37 -24.41 20.50 -23.41
CA HIS A 37 -23.29 21.41 -23.20
C HIS A 37 -21.98 21.05 -23.92
N ILE A 38 -21.87 19.85 -24.52
CA ILE A 38 -20.63 19.43 -25.17
C ILE A 38 -20.35 20.13 -26.49
N SER A 39 -19.06 20.37 -26.76
CA SER A 39 -18.58 20.88 -28.03
C SER A 39 -18.59 19.81 -29.12
N SER A 40 -18.95 20.21 -30.36
CA SER A 40 -18.81 19.34 -31.54
C SER A 40 -17.35 19.08 -31.97
N GLU A 41 -16.40 19.83 -31.43
CA GLU A 41 -14.99 19.76 -31.80
C GLU A 41 -14.25 18.63 -31.07
N ASN A 42 -14.81 18.09 -29.97
CA ASN A 42 -14.22 17.03 -29.15
C ASN A 42 -14.98 15.72 -29.32
N LEU A 43 -14.27 14.59 -29.11
CA LEU A 43 -14.87 13.27 -29.00
C LEU A 43 -14.97 12.86 -27.51
N TYR A 44 -16.19 12.69 -27.02
CA TYR A 44 -16.46 12.24 -25.66
C TYR A 44 -16.67 10.74 -25.67
N VAL A 45 -15.85 10.02 -24.88
CA VAL A 45 -15.88 8.55 -24.80
C VAL A 45 -16.37 8.14 -23.42
N VAL A 46 -17.63 7.76 -23.33
CA VAL A 46 -18.30 7.39 -22.09
C VAL A 46 -18.15 5.90 -21.83
N LYS A 47 -17.59 5.54 -20.68
CA LYS A 47 -17.45 4.18 -20.19
C LYS A 47 -18.33 3.97 -18.97
N ILE A 48 -19.33 3.10 -19.07
CA ILE A 48 -20.28 2.77 -18.00
C ILE A 48 -19.85 1.45 -17.37
N LEU A 49 -19.22 1.53 -16.21
CA LEU A 49 -18.71 0.38 -15.47
C LEU A 49 -19.85 -0.21 -14.61
N HIS A 50 -20.09 -1.53 -14.76
CA HIS A 50 -21.21 -2.18 -14.08
C HIS A 50 -20.93 -3.66 -13.78
N THR A 51 -21.80 -4.31 -12.99
CA THR A 51 -21.81 -5.76 -12.80
C THR A 51 -23.07 -6.40 -13.38
N ASN A 52 -24.18 -5.70 -13.37
CA ASN A 52 -25.44 -6.20 -13.91
C ASN A 52 -26.36 -5.02 -14.27
N ILE A 53 -26.70 -4.90 -15.54
CA ILE A 53 -27.68 -3.92 -16.04
C ILE A 53 -28.58 -4.64 -17.03
N MET A 54 -29.90 -4.46 -16.90
CA MET A 54 -30.89 -5.04 -17.80
C MET A 54 -30.70 -4.51 -19.24
N GLU A 55 -30.83 -5.39 -20.22
CA GLU A 55 -30.65 -5.02 -21.63
C GLU A 55 -31.63 -3.93 -22.09
N GLU A 56 -32.84 -3.87 -21.52
CA GLU A 56 -33.79 -2.80 -21.82
C GLU A 56 -33.22 -1.43 -21.42
N ASN A 57 -32.60 -1.33 -20.24
CA ASN A 57 -31.99 -0.12 -19.73
C ASN A 57 -30.74 0.26 -20.55
N LYS A 58 -29.91 -0.72 -20.92
CA LYS A 58 -28.78 -0.46 -21.83
C LYS A 58 -29.27 0.11 -23.17
N ASN A 59 -30.33 -0.47 -23.75
CA ASN A 59 -30.88 0.00 -25.01
C ASN A 59 -31.41 1.44 -24.94
N LYS A 60 -32.00 1.86 -23.81
CA LYS A 60 -32.43 3.23 -23.59
C LYS A 60 -31.24 4.19 -23.53
N ILE A 61 -30.17 3.82 -22.81
CA ILE A 61 -28.94 4.60 -22.69
C ILE A 61 -28.21 4.68 -24.04
N MET A 62 -28.16 3.61 -24.83
CA MET A 62 -27.51 3.61 -26.14
C MET A 62 -28.15 4.59 -27.14
N LYS A 63 -29.38 5.10 -26.89
CA LYS A 63 -29.99 6.16 -27.73
C LYS A 63 -29.28 7.50 -27.60
N TYR A 64 -28.48 7.72 -26.57
CA TYR A 64 -27.62 8.89 -26.42
C TYR A 64 -26.35 8.84 -27.27
N GLN A 65 -26.03 7.70 -27.88
CA GLN A 65 -24.91 7.54 -28.81
C GLN A 65 -25.00 8.54 -29.96
N ARG A 66 -23.92 9.28 -30.24
CA ARG A 66 -23.80 10.25 -31.32
C ARG A 66 -22.40 10.17 -31.94
N GLU A 67 -22.19 10.84 -33.05
CA GLU A 67 -20.91 10.82 -33.77
C GLU A 67 -19.73 11.26 -32.90
N ASN A 68 -19.91 12.28 -32.06
CA ASN A 68 -18.89 12.79 -31.15
C ASN A 68 -19.12 12.38 -29.65
N PHE A 69 -20.06 11.45 -29.39
CA PHE A 69 -20.40 10.98 -28.05
C PHE A 69 -20.58 9.46 -28.09
N ASP A 70 -19.49 8.73 -27.82
CA ASP A 70 -19.40 7.28 -27.90
C ASP A 70 -19.65 6.64 -26.53
N ILE A 71 -20.57 5.65 -26.45
CA ILE A 71 -20.98 5.00 -25.20
C ILE A 71 -20.62 3.53 -25.24
N GLU A 72 -20.02 3.02 -24.16
CA GLU A 72 -19.71 1.61 -24.00
C GLU A 72 -20.03 1.15 -22.56
N PHE A 73 -20.77 0.03 -22.45
CA PHE A 73 -20.98 -0.67 -21.20
C PHE A 73 -19.84 -1.66 -20.96
N VAL A 74 -19.29 -1.66 -19.73
CA VAL A 74 -18.12 -2.48 -19.37
C VAL A 74 -18.45 -3.31 -18.12
N ASP A 75 -18.57 -4.61 -18.31
CA ASP A 75 -18.82 -5.56 -17.21
C ASP A 75 -17.55 -5.82 -16.41
N LEU A 76 -17.58 -5.51 -15.12
CA LEU A 76 -16.46 -5.70 -14.18
C LEU A 76 -16.64 -6.89 -13.23
N ASN A 77 -17.59 -7.78 -13.46
CA ASN A 77 -17.82 -8.96 -12.61
C ASN A 77 -16.55 -9.77 -12.36
N TYR A 78 -15.73 -9.96 -13.38
CA TYR A 78 -14.46 -10.69 -13.25
C TYR A 78 -13.53 -10.03 -12.22
N TYR A 79 -13.39 -8.70 -12.27
CA TYR A 79 -12.48 -7.97 -11.38
C TYR A 79 -13.01 -7.88 -9.96
N ILE A 80 -14.29 -7.59 -9.79
CA ILE A 80 -14.90 -7.42 -8.47
C ILE A 80 -14.98 -8.75 -7.69
N ASN A 81 -15.22 -9.86 -8.36
CA ASN A 81 -15.27 -11.17 -7.72
C ASN A 81 -13.95 -11.57 -7.04
N GLN A 82 -12.83 -10.96 -7.41
CA GLN A 82 -11.54 -11.20 -6.75
C GLN A 82 -11.39 -10.46 -5.42
N VAL A 83 -12.17 -9.40 -5.18
CA VAL A 83 -12.02 -8.51 -4.02
C VAL A 83 -13.31 -8.28 -3.24
N LYS A 84 -14.46 -8.72 -3.72
CA LYS A 84 -15.78 -8.42 -3.15
C LYS A 84 -15.92 -8.73 -1.66
N ASP A 85 -15.30 -9.81 -1.18
CA ASP A 85 -15.37 -10.23 0.22
C ASP A 85 -14.62 -9.28 1.17
N LYS A 86 -13.84 -8.35 0.63
CA LYS A 86 -13.08 -7.34 1.37
C LYS A 86 -13.75 -5.97 1.35
N LEU A 87 -14.63 -5.75 0.37
CA LEU A 87 -15.34 -4.48 0.21
C LEU A 87 -16.36 -4.31 1.32
N TYR A 88 -16.43 -3.12 1.89
CA TYR A 88 -17.45 -2.73 2.86
C TYR A 88 -18.49 -1.86 2.17
N THR A 89 -19.73 -2.28 2.22
CA THR A 89 -20.87 -1.52 1.69
C THR A 89 -21.89 -1.28 2.79
N ARG A 90 -22.59 -0.15 2.74
CA ARG A 90 -23.72 0.19 3.59
C ARG A 90 -24.65 1.14 2.87
N ASP A 91 -25.89 1.20 3.29
CA ASP A 91 -26.95 2.09 2.82
C ASP A 91 -27.12 2.04 1.28
N TYR A 92 -26.97 3.17 0.60
CA TYR A 92 -27.07 3.31 -0.85
C TYR A 92 -25.82 2.89 -1.62
N TYR A 93 -24.72 2.59 -0.92
CA TYR A 93 -23.45 2.26 -1.56
C TYR A 93 -23.41 0.78 -1.92
N THR A 94 -23.23 0.53 -3.20
CA THR A 94 -23.00 -0.82 -3.73
C THR A 94 -21.50 -1.06 -3.99
N ASN A 95 -21.12 -2.29 -4.29
CA ASN A 95 -19.74 -2.60 -4.67
C ASN A 95 -19.28 -1.81 -5.90
N THR A 96 -20.20 -1.25 -6.69
CA THR A 96 -19.89 -0.48 -7.89
C THR A 96 -19.13 0.81 -7.60
N THR A 97 -19.31 1.43 -6.41
CA THR A 97 -18.58 2.65 -6.03
C THR A 97 -17.07 2.45 -6.04
N TYR A 98 -16.59 1.25 -5.74
CA TYR A 98 -15.16 0.93 -5.76
C TYR A 98 -14.57 0.78 -7.17
N PHE A 99 -15.37 0.71 -8.23
CA PHE A 99 -14.86 0.51 -9.59
C PHE A 99 -13.98 1.66 -10.07
N ARG A 100 -14.26 2.88 -9.60
CA ARG A 100 -13.42 4.06 -9.91
C ARG A 100 -11.96 3.87 -9.55
N LEU A 101 -11.65 3.05 -8.54
CA LEU A 101 -10.29 2.79 -8.06
C LEU A 101 -9.49 1.86 -9.00
N PHE A 102 -10.14 1.20 -9.95
CA PHE A 102 -9.49 0.30 -10.91
C PHE A 102 -9.24 0.96 -12.28
N ILE A 103 -9.86 2.13 -12.55
CA ILE A 103 -9.78 2.83 -13.84
C ILE A 103 -8.34 3.00 -14.32
N PRO A 104 -7.34 3.41 -13.49
CA PRO A 104 -5.99 3.64 -13.97
C PRO A 104 -5.36 2.44 -14.66
N ASN A 105 -5.56 1.25 -14.14
CA ASN A 105 -4.95 0.02 -14.66
C ASN A 105 -5.80 -0.67 -15.73
N LEU A 106 -7.13 -0.47 -15.71
CA LEU A 106 -8.03 -1.01 -16.72
C LEU A 106 -7.88 -0.31 -18.09
N TYR A 107 -7.49 0.96 -18.07
CA TYR A 107 -7.42 1.78 -19.28
C TYR A 107 -6.03 2.41 -19.48
N PRO A 108 -5.00 1.59 -19.75
CA PRO A 108 -3.62 2.07 -19.91
C PRO A 108 -3.43 2.99 -21.15
N GLN A 109 -4.37 2.97 -22.09
CA GLN A 109 -4.34 3.83 -23.28
C GLN A 109 -4.65 5.29 -22.99
N TYR A 110 -5.31 5.61 -21.87
CA TYR A 110 -5.62 6.99 -21.49
C TYR A 110 -4.58 7.51 -20.49
N LYS A 111 -4.13 8.75 -20.72
CA LYS A 111 -3.23 9.46 -19.80
C LYS A 111 -4.00 10.15 -18.67
N LYS A 112 -5.19 10.64 -18.99
CA LYS A 112 -6.08 11.43 -18.13
C LYS A 112 -7.52 11.03 -18.39
N ALA A 113 -8.38 11.06 -17.38
CA ALA A 113 -9.80 10.75 -17.51
C ALA A 113 -10.64 11.51 -16.49
N LEU A 114 -11.92 11.71 -16.83
CA LEU A 114 -12.94 12.17 -15.89
C LEU A 114 -13.66 10.96 -15.27
N TYR A 115 -13.93 11.02 -13.98
CA TYR A 115 -14.90 10.18 -13.30
C TYR A 115 -16.03 11.03 -12.76
N ILE A 116 -17.27 10.63 -12.99
CA ILE A 116 -18.47 11.36 -12.60
C ILE A 116 -19.52 10.39 -12.06
N ASP A 117 -20.13 10.74 -10.93
CA ASP A 117 -21.28 10.01 -10.39
C ASP A 117 -22.54 10.30 -11.23
N SER A 118 -23.53 9.42 -11.20
CA SER A 118 -24.71 9.50 -12.06
C SER A 118 -25.82 10.41 -11.55
N ASP A 119 -25.71 10.91 -10.32
CA ASP A 119 -26.66 11.84 -9.67
C ASP A 119 -26.23 13.31 -9.80
N ILE A 120 -25.74 13.65 -10.98
CA ILE A 120 -25.14 14.94 -11.33
C ILE A 120 -25.89 15.59 -12.50
N ILE A 121 -25.97 16.92 -12.47
CA ILE A 121 -26.43 17.76 -13.60
C ILE A 121 -25.29 18.69 -14.02
N LEU A 122 -24.93 18.60 -15.29
CA LEU A 122 -23.94 19.47 -15.91
C LEU A 122 -24.63 20.75 -16.47
N LEU A 123 -23.97 21.89 -16.27
CA LEU A 123 -24.43 23.21 -16.71
C LEU A 123 -23.35 23.97 -17.51
N ASP A 124 -22.24 23.32 -17.81
CA ASP A 124 -21.15 23.86 -18.63
C ASP A 124 -20.46 22.71 -19.40
N ASP A 125 -19.64 22.99 -20.40
CA ASP A 125 -18.92 21.96 -21.14
C ASP A 125 -17.86 21.28 -20.22
N ILE A 126 -18.01 19.98 -20.08
CA ILE A 126 -17.12 19.13 -19.25
C ILE A 126 -15.69 19.11 -19.79
N ALA A 127 -15.45 19.45 -21.04
CA ALA A 127 -14.12 19.63 -21.60
C ALA A 127 -13.29 20.64 -20.80
N LYS A 128 -13.94 21.72 -20.29
CA LYS A 128 -13.26 22.71 -19.44
C LYS A 128 -12.72 22.13 -18.12
N LEU A 129 -13.39 21.12 -17.57
CA LEU A 129 -12.88 20.39 -16.41
C LEU A 129 -11.72 19.49 -16.81
N TYR A 130 -11.85 18.83 -17.97
CA TYR A 130 -10.79 17.96 -18.50
C TYR A 130 -9.51 18.74 -18.85
N ASP A 131 -9.62 19.99 -19.31
CA ASP A 131 -8.49 20.83 -19.71
C ASP A 131 -7.67 21.39 -18.55
N ILE A 132 -8.15 21.23 -17.31
CA ILE A 132 -7.38 21.68 -16.13
C ILE A 132 -6.02 21.00 -16.12
N ASP A 133 -4.97 21.83 -16.03
CA ASP A 133 -3.61 21.33 -15.83
C ASP A 133 -3.49 20.70 -14.45
N MET A 134 -3.14 19.44 -14.42
CA MET A 134 -3.00 18.68 -13.18
C MET A 134 -1.60 18.77 -12.57
N GLU A 135 -0.64 19.35 -13.30
CA GLU A 135 0.77 19.35 -12.87
C GLU A 135 1.22 17.93 -12.52
N ASN A 136 1.86 17.71 -11.37
CA ASN A 136 2.24 16.39 -10.89
C ASN A 136 1.19 15.73 -9.97
N ASN A 137 -0.01 16.31 -9.84
CA ASN A 137 -1.03 15.76 -8.96
C ASN A 137 -1.65 14.48 -9.53
N LEU A 138 -2.10 13.60 -8.62
CA LEU A 138 -2.78 12.35 -8.96
C LEU A 138 -4.24 12.59 -9.33
N ILE A 139 -4.89 13.48 -8.58
CA ILE A 139 -6.31 13.83 -8.69
C ILE A 139 -6.44 15.36 -8.69
N ALA A 140 -7.33 15.88 -9.54
CA ALA A 140 -7.93 17.18 -9.30
C ALA A 140 -9.39 16.96 -8.91
N GLY A 141 -9.78 17.53 -7.78
CA GLY A 141 -11.11 17.34 -7.19
C GLY A 141 -11.57 18.57 -6.41
N ILE A 142 -12.79 18.52 -5.91
CA ILE A 142 -13.45 19.61 -5.21
C ILE A 142 -13.59 19.25 -3.73
N ASN A 143 -13.42 20.20 -2.84
CA ASN A 143 -13.62 19.98 -1.41
C ASN A 143 -15.03 19.42 -1.14
N ASP A 144 -15.11 18.39 -0.32
CA ASP A 144 -16.39 17.77 0.04
C ASP A 144 -17.24 18.74 0.88
N GLY A 145 -18.43 19.09 0.37
CA GLY A 145 -19.34 20.04 1.01
C GLY A 145 -19.91 19.52 2.35
N VAL A 146 -20.07 18.22 2.49
CA VAL A 146 -20.58 17.58 3.72
C VAL A 146 -19.53 17.66 4.83
N ILE A 147 -18.27 17.37 4.50
CA ILE A 147 -17.15 17.51 5.44
C ILE A 147 -16.99 18.96 5.90
N GLN A 148 -17.18 19.92 4.99
CA GLN A 148 -17.12 21.35 5.33
C GLN A 148 -18.23 21.76 6.33
N ALA A 149 -19.43 21.19 6.18
CA ALA A 149 -20.61 21.56 6.96
C ALA A 149 -20.65 20.96 8.37
N ILE A 150 -19.99 19.82 8.62
CA ILE A 150 -20.17 19.03 9.85
C ILE A 150 -18.83 18.78 10.55
N ASP A 151 -18.61 19.41 11.72
CA ASP A 151 -17.32 19.37 12.45
C ASP A 151 -16.86 17.94 12.82
N VAL A 152 -17.79 17.05 13.12
CA VAL A 152 -17.44 15.65 13.43
C VAL A 152 -16.74 14.96 12.28
N PHE A 153 -17.13 15.26 11.05
CA PHE A 153 -16.48 14.69 9.88
C PHE A 153 -15.11 15.32 9.62
N LYS A 154 -14.90 16.60 9.96
CA LYS A 154 -13.57 17.24 9.91
C LYS A 154 -12.58 16.47 10.78
N GLU A 155 -12.98 16.20 12.03
CA GLU A 155 -12.18 15.40 12.97
C GLU A 155 -11.93 13.97 12.46
N TYR A 156 -12.96 13.33 11.90
CA TYR A 156 -12.86 11.97 11.37
C TYR A 156 -11.84 11.89 10.22
N VAL A 157 -11.92 12.77 9.24
CA VAL A 157 -11.03 12.69 8.08
C VAL A 157 -9.58 13.00 8.45
N GLU A 158 -9.35 13.87 9.45
CA GLU A 158 -7.99 14.15 9.93
C GLU A 158 -7.44 13.01 10.80
N LYS A 159 -8.22 12.49 11.75
CA LYS A 159 -7.75 11.46 12.69
C LYS A 159 -7.78 10.03 12.14
N VAL A 160 -8.83 9.67 11.42
CA VAL A 160 -9.07 8.28 10.98
C VAL A 160 -8.60 8.06 9.56
N VAL A 161 -9.00 8.94 8.62
CA VAL A 161 -8.53 8.84 7.23
C VAL A 161 -7.07 9.28 7.13
N GLY A 162 -6.67 10.23 7.97
CA GLY A 162 -5.28 10.71 8.06
C GLY A 162 -4.94 11.71 6.95
N VAL A 163 -5.91 12.53 6.51
CA VAL A 163 -5.60 13.72 5.73
C VAL A 163 -5.07 14.80 6.65
N ARG A 164 -4.07 15.59 6.22
CA ARG A 164 -3.44 16.61 7.07
C ARG A 164 -4.38 17.76 7.43
N SER A 165 -5.36 18.03 6.56
CA SER A 165 -6.40 19.03 6.77
C SER A 165 -7.66 18.64 6.04
N TRP A 166 -8.81 18.75 6.70
CA TRP A 166 -10.11 18.53 6.09
C TRP A 166 -10.34 19.42 4.84
N LYS A 167 -9.66 20.56 4.75
CA LYS A 167 -9.68 21.47 3.58
C LYS A 167 -9.02 20.84 2.34
N LYS A 168 -8.34 19.74 2.47
CA LYS A 168 -7.74 18.97 1.36
C LYS A 168 -8.49 17.67 1.07
N TYR A 169 -9.55 17.39 1.84
CA TYR A 169 -10.41 16.23 1.60
C TYR A 169 -11.38 16.56 0.46
N PHE A 170 -11.35 15.78 -0.60
CA PHE A 170 -12.14 15.98 -1.80
C PHE A 170 -13.27 14.98 -1.93
N ASN A 171 -14.36 15.40 -2.59
CA ASN A 171 -15.48 14.54 -2.96
C ASN A 171 -15.06 13.59 -4.09
N ALA A 172 -15.49 12.32 -4.02
CA ALA A 172 -15.13 11.30 -4.99
C ALA A 172 -16.09 11.23 -6.20
N GLY A 173 -17.18 11.99 -6.20
CA GLY A 173 -18.18 11.94 -7.27
C GLY A 173 -17.81 12.76 -8.51
N VAL A 174 -16.85 13.68 -8.40
CA VAL A 174 -16.34 14.48 -9.54
C VAL A 174 -14.83 14.51 -9.48
N LEU A 175 -14.16 13.77 -10.36
CA LEU A 175 -12.71 13.62 -10.36
C LEU A 175 -12.13 13.85 -11.76
N LEU A 176 -11.09 14.65 -11.84
CA LEU A 176 -10.14 14.57 -12.95
C LEU A 176 -8.95 13.73 -12.48
N MET A 177 -8.71 12.62 -13.16
CA MET A 177 -7.72 11.60 -12.77
C MET A 177 -6.50 11.66 -13.70
N ASN A 178 -5.31 11.83 -13.16
CA ASN A 178 -4.05 11.67 -13.90
C ASN A 178 -3.67 10.18 -13.92
N LEU A 179 -4.16 9.46 -14.92
CA LEU A 179 -4.02 8.00 -14.97
C LEU A 179 -2.57 7.55 -15.11
N ASP A 180 -1.71 8.34 -15.79
CA ASP A 180 -0.29 8.04 -15.91
C ASP A 180 0.42 8.15 -14.55
N GLU A 181 0.18 9.24 -13.81
CA GLU A 181 0.76 9.42 -12.48
C GLU A 181 0.19 8.41 -11.47
N LEU A 182 -1.11 8.12 -11.52
CA LEU A 182 -1.72 7.09 -10.67
C LEU A 182 -1.09 5.71 -10.90
N ARG A 183 -0.79 5.34 -12.14
CA ARG A 183 -0.09 4.08 -12.47
C ARG A 183 1.35 4.10 -11.99
N LYS A 184 2.09 5.19 -12.21
CA LYS A 184 3.47 5.35 -11.69
C LYS A 184 3.52 5.30 -10.17
N TYR A 185 2.47 5.81 -9.50
CA TYR A 185 2.32 5.82 -8.06
C TYR A 185 1.89 4.47 -7.48
N ASP A 186 1.69 3.43 -8.32
CA ASP A 186 1.19 2.12 -7.91
C ASP A 186 -0.16 2.20 -7.16
N PHE A 187 -1.03 3.14 -7.58
CA PHE A 187 -2.28 3.51 -6.89
C PHE A 187 -3.17 2.29 -6.57
N GLN A 188 -3.41 1.40 -7.54
CA GLN A 188 -4.26 0.23 -7.36
C GLN A 188 -3.65 -0.76 -6.35
N GLU A 189 -2.34 -0.93 -6.34
CA GLU A 189 -1.66 -1.78 -5.36
C GLU A 189 -1.78 -1.20 -3.95
N LYS A 190 -1.62 0.12 -3.81
CA LYS A 190 -1.84 0.84 -2.55
C LYS A 190 -3.29 0.72 -2.08
N PHE A 191 -4.26 0.84 -2.98
CA PHE A 191 -5.67 0.64 -2.66
C PHE A 191 -5.95 -0.78 -2.15
N LEU A 192 -5.56 -1.81 -2.90
CA LEU A 192 -5.77 -3.21 -2.51
C LEU A 192 -5.07 -3.54 -1.19
N TYR A 193 -3.94 -2.91 -0.94
CA TYR A 193 -3.21 -3.02 0.31
C TYR A 193 -4.01 -2.42 1.48
N ILE A 194 -4.43 -1.15 1.38
CA ILE A 194 -5.19 -0.48 2.44
C ILE A 194 -6.52 -1.20 2.66
N LEU A 195 -7.20 -1.64 1.61
CA LEU A 195 -8.43 -2.43 1.69
C LEU A 195 -8.25 -3.72 2.52
N GLY A 196 -7.07 -4.33 2.45
CA GLY A 196 -6.75 -5.54 3.22
C GLY A 196 -6.40 -5.28 4.69
N THR A 197 -6.03 -4.06 5.04
CA THR A 197 -5.54 -3.68 6.38
C THR A 197 -6.49 -2.76 7.15
N ASN A 198 -7.18 -1.88 6.45
CA ASN A 198 -8.07 -0.87 7.04
C ASN A 198 -9.46 -0.96 6.43
N LYS A 199 -10.48 -0.85 7.27
CA LYS A 199 -11.87 -0.73 6.81
C LYS A 199 -12.37 0.67 7.15
N PHE A 200 -12.39 1.55 6.16
CA PHE A 200 -13.10 2.81 6.27
C PHE A 200 -14.59 2.57 6.15
N LYS A 201 -15.35 3.05 7.14
CA LYS A 201 -16.79 2.75 7.27
C LYS A 201 -17.68 3.96 7.03
N VAL A 202 -17.10 5.17 7.02
CA VAL A 202 -17.87 6.41 6.92
C VAL A 202 -18.09 6.79 5.47
N ALA A 203 -17.03 7.06 4.70
CA ALA A 203 -17.17 7.44 3.30
C ALA A 203 -16.49 6.43 2.33
N GLN A 204 -16.27 5.20 2.80
CA GLN A 204 -15.90 4.03 2.00
C GLN A 204 -14.78 4.31 0.97
N ASP A 205 -15.07 4.18 -0.33
CA ASP A 205 -14.11 4.38 -1.43
C ASP A 205 -13.52 5.80 -1.47
N GLN A 206 -14.28 6.83 -1.09
CA GLN A 206 -13.81 8.20 -0.97
C GLN A 206 -12.70 8.34 0.09
N ASP A 207 -12.83 7.64 1.23
CA ASP A 207 -11.80 7.64 2.27
C ASP A 207 -10.49 6.99 1.76
N TYR A 208 -10.59 5.89 0.98
CA TYR A 208 -9.40 5.28 0.37
C TYR A 208 -8.72 6.21 -0.64
N LEU A 209 -9.51 6.88 -1.50
CA LEU A 209 -8.99 7.86 -2.46
C LEU A 209 -8.23 8.98 -1.77
N ASN A 210 -8.87 9.61 -0.77
CA ASN A 210 -8.28 10.72 -0.02
C ASN A 210 -7.04 10.28 0.76
N ARG A 211 -7.05 9.06 1.33
CA ARG A 211 -5.90 8.49 2.03
C ARG A 211 -4.70 8.25 1.12
N ILE A 212 -4.94 7.71 -0.08
CA ILE A 212 -3.87 7.34 -1.01
C ILE A 212 -3.31 8.56 -1.72
N CYS A 213 -4.18 9.51 -2.11
CA CYS A 213 -3.80 10.68 -2.91
C CYS A 213 -3.38 11.89 -2.07
N LYS A 214 -3.34 11.78 -0.72
CA LYS A 214 -2.96 12.90 0.15
C LYS A 214 -1.63 13.52 -0.31
N GLY A 215 -1.58 14.87 -0.28
CA GLY A 215 -0.40 15.62 -0.71
C GLY A 215 -0.24 15.78 -2.22
N ARG A 216 -0.92 14.97 -3.05
CA ARG A 216 -0.90 15.07 -4.52
C ARG A 216 -2.30 15.28 -5.09
N VAL A 217 -3.04 16.23 -4.49
CA VAL A 217 -4.40 16.61 -4.88
C VAL A 217 -4.44 18.08 -5.24
N LYS A 218 -4.89 18.40 -6.43
CA LYS A 218 -5.21 19.77 -6.85
C LYS A 218 -6.66 20.06 -6.50
N ILE A 219 -6.90 20.96 -5.56
CA ILE A 219 -8.25 21.43 -5.26
C ILE A 219 -8.62 22.48 -6.30
N ILE A 220 -9.77 22.30 -6.95
CA ILE A 220 -10.29 23.14 -8.01
C ILE A 220 -11.55 23.91 -7.58
N ASP A 221 -12.06 24.76 -8.47
CA ASP A 221 -13.19 25.64 -8.23
C ASP A 221 -14.45 24.88 -7.80
N ASN A 222 -15.05 25.26 -6.65
CA ASN A 222 -16.23 24.64 -6.07
C ASN A 222 -17.48 24.70 -6.97
N TYR A 223 -17.54 25.56 -7.95
CA TYR A 223 -18.64 25.58 -8.94
C TYR A 223 -18.70 24.33 -9.85
N TRP A 224 -17.65 23.46 -9.80
CA TRP A 224 -17.63 22.16 -10.46
C TRP A 224 -18.21 21.01 -9.60
N ASP A 225 -18.71 21.28 -8.39
CA ASP A 225 -19.36 20.27 -7.55
C ASP A 225 -20.25 20.95 -6.49
N VAL A 226 -21.26 21.68 -6.94
CA VAL A 226 -22.21 22.37 -6.06
C VAL A 226 -23.22 21.36 -5.52
N MET A 227 -23.28 21.25 -4.19
CA MET A 227 -24.19 20.34 -3.49
C MET A 227 -25.33 21.09 -2.79
N PRO A 228 -26.53 20.50 -2.65
CA PRO A 228 -27.63 21.09 -1.90
C PRO A 228 -27.26 21.54 -0.48
N VAL A 229 -26.40 20.77 0.22
CA VAL A 229 -25.95 21.05 1.59
C VAL A 229 -25.17 22.36 1.72
N ASN A 230 -24.51 22.81 0.66
CA ASN A 230 -23.70 24.04 0.67
C ASN A 230 -24.30 25.18 -0.16
N LYS A 231 -25.63 25.17 -0.40
CA LYS A 231 -26.36 26.20 -1.19
C LYS A 231 -26.05 27.62 -0.75
N ASP A 232 -25.90 27.84 0.56
CA ASP A 232 -25.66 29.18 1.12
C ASP A 232 -24.24 29.73 0.81
N ALA A 233 -23.33 28.87 0.38
CA ALA A 233 -22.01 29.26 -0.11
C ALA A 233 -22.04 29.72 -1.58
N VAL A 234 -23.10 29.42 -2.32
CA VAL A 234 -23.26 29.80 -3.76
C VAL A 234 -23.74 31.24 -3.82
N LYS A 235 -22.85 32.14 -4.18
CA LYS A 235 -23.17 33.58 -4.31
C LYS A 235 -23.83 33.95 -5.64
N ASP A 236 -23.61 33.14 -6.66
CA ASP A 236 -24.07 33.43 -8.03
C ASP A 236 -24.38 32.10 -8.74
N GLU A 237 -25.68 31.77 -8.86
CA GLU A 237 -26.13 30.54 -9.52
C GLU A 237 -25.71 30.47 -11.02
N SER A 238 -25.49 31.59 -11.69
CA SER A 238 -25.09 31.60 -13.10
C SER A 238 -23.67 31.05 -13.33
N LYS A 239 -22.88 30.93 -12.27
CA LYS A 239 -21.52 30.35 -12.30
C LYS A 239 -21.48 28.87 -12.04
N ILE A 240 -22.58 28.26 -11.63
CA ILE A 240 -22.64 26.82 -11.39
C ILE A 240 -22.35 26.11 -12.71
N LYS A 241 -21.38 25.21 -12.66
CA LYS A 241 -20.96 24.38 -13.80
C LYS A 241 -21.45 22.95 -13.67
N LEU A 242 -21.60 22.48 -12.41
CA LEU A 242 -22.07 21.15 -12.10
C LEU A 242 -22.78 21.14 -10.75
N ILE A 243 -23.92 20.46 -10.67
CA ILE A 243 -24.69 20.23 -9.44
C ILE A 243 -24.67 18.74 -9.14
N HIS A 244 -24.33 18.38 -7.90
CA HIS A 244 -24.24 17.02 -7.43
C HIS A 244 -25.23 16.78 -6.27
N TYR A 245 -26.25 15.95 -6.51
CA TYR A 245 -27.28 15.62 -5.54
C TYR A 245 -26.85 14.40 -4.68
N ASN A 246 -25.85 14.62 -3.84
CA ASN A 246 -25.28 13.56 -3.02
C ASN A 246 -26.11 13.24 -1.75
N LEU A 247 -25.79 12.15 -1.06
CA LEU A 247 -26.45 11.66 0.16
C LEU A 247 -27.99 11.59 0.04
N CYS A 248 -28.73 12.22 0.98
CA CYS A 248 -30.18 12.19 1.06
C CYS A 248 -30.87 13.31 0.26
N ASP A 249 -30.12 14.32 -0.15
CA ASP A 249 -30.66 15.49 -0.86
C ASP A 249 -30.89 15.20 -2.35
N LYS A 250 -31.88 14.33 -2.64
CA LYS A 250 -32.18 13.81 -3.97
C LYS A 250 -33.49 14.40 -4.49
N PRO A 251 -33.53 15.04 -5.69
CA PRO A 251 -34.76 15.58 -6.31
C PRO A 251 -35.86 14.55 -6.51
N TRP A 252 -35.50 13.29 -6.69
CA TRP A 252 -36.42 12.16 -6.85
C TRP A 252 -36.86 11.52 -5.54
N HIS A 253 -36.48 12.10 -4.38
CA HIS A 253 -36.94 11.73 -3.05
C HIS A 253 -37.73 12.85 -2.39
N CYS A 254 -37.25 14.09 -2.49
CA CYS A 254 -37.85 15.24 -1.82
C CYS A 254 -37.50 16.54 -2.57
N ASP A 255 -38.10 17.65 -2.11
CA ASP A 255 -37.79 18.98 -2.64
C ASP A 255 -36.44 19.42 -2.05
N VAL A 256 -35.49 19.76 -2.95
CA VAL A 256 -34.12 20.12 -2.59
C VAL A 256 -33.66 21.37 -3.34
N PRO A 257 -32.66 22.10 -2.81
CA PRO A 257 -32.04 23.19 -3.56
C PRO A 257 -31.59 22.76 -4.95
N PHE A 258 -31.75 23.65 -5.91
CA PHE A 258 -31.37 23.44 -7.31
C PHE A 258 -32.14 22.34 -8.08
N GLU A 259 -33.19 21.72 -7.53
CA GLU A 259 -33.95 20.65 -8.19
C GLU A 259 -34.54 21.06 -9.55
N LYS A 260 -34.78 22.37 -9.77
CA LYS A 260 -35.24 22.89 -11.05
C LYS A 260 -34.39 22.47 -12.24
N TYR A 261 -33.06 22.34 -12.04
CA TYR A 261 -32.11 21.90 -13.06
C TYR A 261 -32.25 20.42 -13.36
N PHE A 262 -32.44 19.60 -12.32
CA PHE A 262 -32.65 18.16 -12.46
C PHE A 262 -33.95 17.90 -13.27
N TRP A 263 -35.07 18.51 -12.85
CA TRP A 263 -36.37 18.28 -13.50
C TRP A 263 -36.43 18.84 -14.92
N HIS A 264 -35.62 19.86 -15.24
CA HIS A 264 -35.48 20.36 -16.61
C HIS A 264 -34.97 19.27 -17.54
N TYR A 265 -33.93 18.51 -17.14
CA TYR A 265 -33.37 17.46 -17.98
C TYR A 265 -34.17 16.15 -17.83
N ALA A 266 -34.66 15.78 -16.65
CA ALA A 266 -35.46 14.59 -16.46
C ALA A 266 -36.63 14.51 -17.42
N LYS A 267 -37.34 15.64 -17.66
CA LYS A 267 -38.48 15.74 -18.59
C LYS A 267 -38.11 15.47 -20.04
N LYS A 268 -36.86 15.58 -20.42
CA LYS A 268 -36.37 15.29 -21.79
C LYS A 268 -36.06 13.80 -21.99
N THR A 269 -35.96 13.00 -20.89
CA THR A 269 -35.56 11.59 -20.94
C THR A 269 -36.76 10.65 -21.08
N GLU A 270 -36.50 9.44 -21.61
CA GLU A 270 -37.47 8.32 -21.56
C GLU A 270 -37.71 7.80 -20.14
N PHE A 271 -36.91 8.23 -19.18
CA PHE A 271 -36.98 7.80 -17.78
C PHE A 271 -37.87 8.70 -16.91
N TYR A 272 -38.42 9.78 -17.47
CA TYR A 272 -39.18 10.78 -16.70
C TYR A 272 -40.30 10.16 -15.84
N ALA A 273 -41.13 9.30 -16.45
CA ALA A 273 -42.23 8.65 -15.72
C ALA A 273 -41.73 7.78 -14.57
N THR A 274 -40.65 7.04 -14.77
CA THR A 274 -40.01 6.21 -13.73
C THR A 274 -39.49 7.07 -12.58
N ILE A 275 -38.84 8.20 -12.89
CA ILE A 275 -38.27 9.11 -11.87
C ILE A 275 -39.40 9.85 -11.13
N GLU A 276 -40.46 10.24 -11.81
CA GLU A 276 -41.63 10.84 -11.16
C GLU A 276 -42.32 9.84 -10.21
N GLU A 277 -42.43 8.58 -10.62
CA GLU A 277 -42.91 7.49 -9.75
C GLU A 277 -42.02 7.28 -8.53
N MET A 278 -40.68 7.35 -8.68
CA MET A 278 -39.74 7.27 -7.54
C MET A 278 -40.05 8.38 -6.52
N LYS A 279 -40.28 9.63 -6.97
CA LYS A 279 -40.63 10.75 -6.07
C LYS A 279 -41.96 10.54 -5.38
N ASN A 280 -42.98 10.14 -6.14
CA ASN A 280 -44.34 9.95 -5.62
C ASN A 280 -44.42 8.78 -4.60
N ASN A 281 -43.63 7.75 -4.78
CA ASN A 281 -43.61 6.57 -3.90
C ASN A 281 -42.65 6.74 -2.71
N TYR A 282 -41.90 7.84 -2.61
CA TYR A 282 -40.97 8.07 -1.51
C TYR A 282 -41.73 8.54 -0.26
N SER A 283 -41.95 7.62 0.66
CA SER A 283 -42.80 7.83 1.84
C SER A 283 -42.13 8.71 2.90
N ASP A 284 -42.93 9.31 3.78
CA ASP A 284 -42.42 10.05 4.93
C ASP A 284 -41.64 9.16 5.90
N GLU A 285 -41.98 7.85 5.95
CA GLU A 285 -41.20 6.86 6.71
C GLU A 285 -39.79 6.67 6.12
N GLN A 286 -39.65 6.66 4.81
CA GLN A 286 -38.36 6.61 4.13
C GLN A 286 -37.52 7.87 4.39
N LYS A 287 -38.16 9.05 4.37
CA LYS A 287 -37.50 10.32 4.70
C LYS A 287 -36.96 10.34 6.13
N GLU A 288 -37.77 9.79 7.08
CA GLU A 288 -37.36 9.71 8.49
C GLU A 288 -36.20 8.74 8.68
N LYS A 289 -36.22 7.62 7.96
CA LYS A 289 -35.12 6.65 7.93
C LYS A 289 -33.81 7.27 7.40
N ASP A 290 -33.86 8.10 6.37
CA ASP A 290 -32.68 8.80 5.84
C ASP A 290 -32.06 9.75 6.87
N LYS A 291 -32.91 10.43 7.66
CA LYS A 291 -32.43 11.27 8.77
C LYS A 291 -31.77 10.43 9.88
N GLU A 292 -32.30 9.24 10.15
CA GLU A 292 -31.68 8.30 11.10
C GLU A 292 -30.34 7.82 10.59
N VAL A 293 -30.25 7.44 9.33
CA VAL A 293 -28.99 7.04 8.67
C VAL A 293 -27.95 8.14 8.78
N THR A 294 -28.32 9.41 8.57
CA THR A 294 -27.40 10.54 8.75
C THR A 294 -26.91 10.68 10.18
N LYS A 295 -27.80 10.49 11.18
CA LYS A 295 -27.42 10.50 12.61
C LYS A 295 -26.48 9.34 12.95
N GLU A 296 -26.80 8.14 12.43
CA GLU A 296 -25.95 6.96 12.61
C GLU A 296 -24.56 7.17 12.02
N LEU A 297 -24.46 7.83 10.86
CA LEU A 297 -23.20 8.16 10.22
C LEU A 297 -22.36 9.11 11.09
N ILE A 298 -22.98 10.15 11.64
CA ILE A 298 -22.33 11.08 12.58
C ILE A 298 -21.84 10.33 13.83
N ASN A 299 -22.66 9.43 14.38
CA ASN A 299 -22.29 8.63 15.55
C ASN A 299 -21.15 7.65 15.24
N LEU A 300 -21.17 7.06 14.04
CA LEU A 300 -20.12 6.18 13.56
C LEU A 300 -18.79 6.95 13.43
N ALA A 301 -18.81 8.13 12.82
CA ALA A 301 -17.63 8.98 12.69
C ALA A 301 -17.05 9.36 14.06
N LYS A 302 -17.90 9.75 15.02
CA LYS A 302 -17.50 10.00 16.42
C LYS A 302 -16.84 8.79 17.06
N LYS A 303 -17.45 7.62 16.90
CA LYS A 303 -16.96 6.36 17.45
C LYS A 303 -15.59 5.99 16.84
N GLU A 304 -15.47 6.04 15.52
CA GLU A 304 -14.19 5.73 14.86
C GLU A 304 -13.11 6.74 15.28
N SER A 305 -13.43 8.05 15.38
CA SER A 305 -12.49 9.08 15.86
C SER A 305 -12.06 8.88 17.32
N SER A 306 -12.97 8.44 18.19
CA SER A 306 -12.66 8.19 19.61
C SER A 306 -11.85 6.92 19.85
N CYS A 307 -11.89 5.97 18.90
CA CYS A 307 -11.11 4.74 18.95
C CYS A 307 -9.64 4.95 18.50
N VAL A 308 -9.35 6.09 17.90
CA VAL A 308 -7.99 6.48 17.50
C VAL A 308 -7.37 7.21 18.68
N GLY A 309 -6.51 6.54 19.46
CA GLY A 309 -5.64 7.21 20.43
C GLY A 309 -4.66 8.13 19.71
N ASP A 310 -4.14 9.15 20.42
CA ASP A 310 -3.17 10.11 19.85
C ASP A 310 -1.95 9.43 19.20
N ASP A 311 -1.64 8.19 19.62
CA ASP A 311 -0.53 7.39 19.11
C ASP A 311 -0.81 6.68 17.77
N ARG A 312 -2.04 6.69 17.25
CA ARG A 312 -2.40 5.99 16.00
C ARG A 312 -2.20 6.84 14.74
N ILE A 313 -2.04 8.14 14.86
CA ILE A 313 -1.78 9.03 13.72
C ILE A 313 -0.43 8.71 13.08
N SER A 314 0.58 8.32 13.87
CA SER A 314 1.91 7.95 13.39
C SER A 314 2.01 6.56 12.75
N GLY A 315 1.06 5.65 13.00
CA GLY A 315 1.11 4.23 12.53
C GLY A 315 0.60 3.98 11.11
N TYR A 316 0.00 4.98 10.45
CA TYR A 316 -0.65 4.81 9.13
C TYR A 316 -0.05 5.67 8.02
N GLU A 317 1.10 6.27 8.24
CA GLU A 317 1.77 7.01 7.18
C GLU A 317 2.33 6.03 6.15
N ILE A 318 1.76 6.08 4.94
CA ILE A 318 2.50 5.68 3.76
C ILE A 318 3.49 6.84 3.57
N TYR A 319 4.71 6.67 4.08
CA TYR A 319 5.77 7.64 3.85
C TYR A 319 6.03 7.71 2.34
N ASP A 320 5.80 8.86 1.78
CA ASP A 320 6.19 9.18 0.42
C ASP A 320 7.13 10.38 0.50
N PRO A 321 8.45 10.18 0.29
CA PRO A 321 9.45 11.24 0.44
C PRO A 321 9.13 12.49 -0.38
N GLN A 322 8.51 12.34 -1.55
CA GLN A 322 8.16 13.48 -2.42
C GLN A 322 6.97 14.29 -1.90
N ILE A 323 6.13 13.72 -1.02
CA ILE A 323 4.95 14.38 -0.47
C ILE A 323 5.25 15.00 0.89
N ASP A 324 6.11 14.35 1.66
CA ASP A 324 6.39 14.77 3.03
C ASP A 324 7.42 15.90 3.05
N ASP A 325 8.29 16.03 2.04
CA ASP A 325 9.30 17.10 1.95
C ASP A 325 8.73 18.46 1.46
N GLU A 326 7.65 18.50 0.67
CA GLU A 326 7.06 19.77 0.19
C GLU A 326 6.14 20.49 1.22
N ILE A 327 5.86 19.90 2.38
CA ILE A 327 4.87 20.43 3.32
C ILE A 327 5.50 21.03 4.59
N ASP A 328 6.80 20.92 4.77
CA ASP A 328 7.49 21.40 5.98
C ASP A 328 7.76 22.92 6.03
N GLU A 329 7.41 23.70 5.01
CA GLU A 329 7.52 25.17 5.09
C GLU A 329 6.56 25.84 6.11
N ASP A 330 5.48 25.13 6.55
CA ASP A 330 4.52 25.69 7.51
C ASP A 330 4.57 25.04 8.93
N ILE A 331 5.44 24.06 9.18
CA ILE A 331 5.60 23.37 10.48
C ILE A 331 7.07 23.35 10.95
N GLU A 332 7.80 24.39 10.69
CA GLU A 332 9.19 24.57 11.15
C GLU A 332 9.31 24.91 12.62
N LEU A 333 8.65 24.24 13.54
CA LEU A 333 8.92 24.58 14.96
C LEU A 333 8.88 23.43 15.96
N GLN A 334 8.90 22.14 15.64
CA GLN A 334 9.05 21.18 16.75
C GLN A 334 9.70 19.81 16.53
N ASN A 335 10.14 19.38 15.35
CA ASN A 335 10.97 18.18 15.29
C ASN A 335 12.03 18.30 14.19
N GLY A 336 13.27 18.50 14.60
CA GLY A 336 14.41 18.49 13.71
C GLY A 336 14.66 17.11 13.15
N ASP A 337 14.41 16.96 11.87
CA ASP A 337 15.10 15.99 11.04
C ASP A 337 15.11 16.52 9.60
N ASN A 338 15.90 17.58 9.39
CA ASN A 338 16.30 18.01 8.06
C ASN A 338 17.34 17.00 7.58
N SER A 339 17.01 16.17 6.60
CA SER A 339 18.01 15.45 5.84
C SER A 339 18.77 16.44 4.95
N GLU A 340 19.60 17.28 5.56
CA GLU A 340 20.58 18.06 4.83
C GLU A 340 21.47 17.08 4.06
N LEU A 341 21.57 17.26 2.76
CA LEU A 341 22.58 16.58 1.98
C LEU A 341 23.94 17.21 2.28
N ASP A 342 24.97 16.39 2.46
CA ASP A 342 26.32 16.91 2.56
C ASP A 342 26.79 17.50 1.21
N ASP A 343 27.96 18.13 1.19
CA ASP A 343 28.56 18.72 -0.01
C ASP A 343 28.73 17.71 -1.17
N ASN A 344 28.56 16.42 -0.91
CA ASN A 344 28.64 15.34 -1.90
C ASN A 344 27.25 14.76 -2.25
N GLY A 345 26.16 15.35 -1.83
CA GLY A 345 24.79 14.91 -2.10
C GLY A 345 24.37 13.65 -1.31
N ARG A 346 24.95 13.39 -0.12
CA ARG A 346 24.63 12.22 0.71
C ARG A 346 23.75 12.60 1.91
N SER A 347 22.77 11.77 2.19
CA SER A 347 21.83 11.96 3.31
C SER A 347 22.53 12.03 4.67
N ALA A 348 22.31 13.12 5.41
CA ALA A 348 22.88 13.32 6.74
C ALA A 348 22.44 12.25 7.74
N SER A 349 21.17 11.79 7.66
CA SER A 349 20.65 10.71 8.49
C SER A 349 21.41 9.39 8.26
N ARG A 350 21.72 9.06 7.01
CA ARG A 350 22.49 7.87 6.67
C ARG A 350 23.96 7.97 7.12
N ILE A 351 24.53 9.16 7.04
CA ILE A 351 25.88 9.44 7.58
C ILE A 351 25.91 9.24 9.10
N ALA A 352 24.88 9.70 9.81
CA ALA A 352 24.76 9.52 11.26
C ALA A 352 24.70 8.02 11.64
N ILE A 353 23.96 7.19 10.87
CA ILE A 353 23.91 5.74 11.05
C ILE A 353 25.30 5.12 10.86
N LEU A 354 26.03 5.48 9.80
CA LEU A 354 27.38 4.98 9.55
C LEU A 354 28.35 5.35 10.67
N ASN A 355 28.25 6.56 11.22
CA ASN A 355 29.07 7.00 12.33
C ASN A 355 28.76 6.21 13.60
N LYS A 356 27.47 5.96 13.88
CA LYS A 356 27.02 5.12 15.00
C LYS A 356 27.49 3.66 14.86
N ILE A 357 27.50 3.12 13.64
CA ILE A 357 28.09 1.78 13.38
C ILE A 357 29.59 1.75 13.74
N LYS A 358 30.36 2.77 13.34
CA LYS A 358 31.78 2.87 13.67
C LYS A 358 32.02 2.97 15.17
N GLU A 359 31.19 3.74 15.87
CA GLU A 359 31.24 3.88 17.33
C GLU A 359 30.93 2.54 18.01
N PHE A 360 29.87 1.85 17.60
CA PHE A 360 29.50 0.55 18.15
C PHE A 360 30.56 -0.53 17.87
N GLU A 361 31.18 -0.52 16.69
CA GLU A 361 32.30 -1.43 16.43
C GLU A 361 33.47 -1.14 17.37
N LYS A 362 33.83 0.15 17.56
CA LYS A 362 34.91 0.58 18.43
C LYS A 362 34.65 0.21 19.91
N GLU A 363 33.38 0.24 20.33
CA GLU A 363 32.96 -0.10 21.69
C GLU A 363 32.67 -1.60 21.87
N GLY A 364 32.77 -2.42 20.82
CA GLY A 364 32.43 -3.86 20.85
C GLY A 364 30.94 -4.15 21.02
N LYS A 365 30.05 -3.17 20.75
CA LYS A 365 28.58 -3.26 20.89
C LYS A 365 27.90 -3.86 19.67
N PHE A 366 28.38 -4.99 19.18
CA PHE A 366 27.94 -5.60 17.92
C PHE A 366 26.45 -6.04 17.88
N ASP A 367 25.82 -6.19 19.03
CA ASP A 367 24.41 -6.61 19.17
C ASP A 367 23.42 -5.45 19.31
N HIS A 368 23.91 -4.21 19.20
CA HIS A 368 23.08 -3.01 19.21
C HIS A 368 22.72 -2.60 17.80
N ASP A 369 21.45 -2.15 17.58
CA ASP A 369 21.03 -1.63 16.30
C ASP A 369 21.50 -0.19 16.10
N ALA A 370 21.99 0.08 14.90
CA ALA A 370 22.39 1.43 14.53
C ALA A 370 21.16 2.30 14.17
N GLU A 371 20.10 1.69 13.69
CA GLU A 371 18.81 2.33 13.42
C GLU A 371 17.83 2.09 14.57
N ASN A 372 16.85 2.97 14.71
CA ASN A 372 15.85 2.83 15.77
C ASN A 372 14.81 1.78 15.38
N ASP A 373 14.60 0.80 16.26
CA ASP A 373 13.51 -0.15 16.12
C ASP A 373 12.16 0.50 16.48
N PRO A 374 11.07 0.12 15.80
CA PRO A 374 9.73 0.53 16.22
C PRO A 374 9.43 0.05 17.65
N PRO A 375 8.67 0.82 18.46
CA PRO A 375 8.29 0.41 19.80
C PRO A 375 7.58 -0.95 19.76
N THR A 376 7.90 -1.81 20.74
CA THR A 376 7.41 -3.19 20.79
C THR A 376 6.09 -3.28 21.54
N ILE A 377 5.04 -3.83 20.91
CA ILE A 377 3.83 -4.27 21.60
C ILE A 377 4.01 -5.76 21.92
N PRO A 378 3.89 -6.19 23.20
CA PRO A 378 4.01 -7.59 23.55
C PRO A 378 3.02 -8.47 22.79
N LEU A 379 3.50 -9.60 22.25
CA LEU A 379 2.69 -10.57 21.52
C LEU A 379 2.25 -11.69 22.45
N GLU A 380 0.94 -11.93 22.50
CA GLU A 380 0.38 -13.08 23.19
C GLU A 380 0.40 -14.32 22.29
N ALA A 381 0.45 -15.50 22.93
CA ALA A 381 0.55 -16.77 22.21
C ALA A 381 -0.62 -16.99 21.21
N ASP A 382 -1.81 -16.51 21.52
CA ASP A 382 -3.01 -16.71 20.70
C ASP A 382 -3.10 -15.77 19.49
N ASP A 383 -2.32 -14.69 19.49
CA ASP A 383 -2.29 -13.72 18.38
C ASP A 383 -1.55 -14.27 17.15
N ILE A 384 -0.74 -15.32 17.31
CA ILE A 384 0.14 -15.80 16.25
C ILE A 384 -0.22 -17.21 15.80
N ASP A 385 -0.45 -17.37 14.49
CA ASP A 385 -0.54 -18.65 13.80
C ASP A 385 0.79 -19.00 13.10
N TYR A 386 1.82 -19.37 13.87
CA TYR A 386 3.15 -19.71 13.35
C TYR A 386 3.12 -20.74 12.22
N LEU A 387 2.22 -21.74 12.31
CA LEU A 387 2.15 -22.85 11.38
C LEU A 387 1.18 -22.61 10.22
N ARG A 388 0.56 -21.41 10.17
CA ARG A 388 -0.44 -21.04 9.14
C ARG A 388 -1.54 -22.11 9.02
N LYS A 389 -2.10 -22.58 10.14
CA LYS A 389 -3.14 -23.62 10.16
C LYS A 389 -4.49 -23.09 9.69
N LYS A 390 -4.83 -21.84 10.03
CA LYS A 390 -6.09 -21.21 9.64
C LYS A 390 -6.12 -21.00 8.13
N GLY A 391 -7.25 -21.27 7.47
CA GLY A 391 -7.41 -21.08 6.03
C GLY A 391 -7.05 -19.67 5.57
N THR A 392 -7.50 -18.66 6.33
CA THR A 392 -7.17 -17.24 6.09
C THR A 392 -5.66 -16.95 6.19
N SER A 393 -4.96 -17.56 7.16
CA SER A 393 -3.50 -17.39 7.29
C SER A 393 -2.75 -18.00 6.10
N LYS A 394 -3.21 -19.15 5.58
CA LYS A 394 -2.62 -19.78 4.38
C LYS A 394 -2.75 -18.90 3.15
N ILE A 395 -3.95 -18.32 2.94
CA ILE A 395 -4.21 -17.43 1.80
C ILE A 395 -3.37 -16.15 1.92
N LYS A 396 -3.38 -15.51 3.10
CA LYS A 396 -2.58 -14.31 3.35
C LYS A 396 -1.09 -14.57 3.13
N ALA A 397 -0.56 -15.71 3.60
CA ALA A 397 0.83 -16.06 3.39
C ALA A 397 1.17 -16.27 1.91
N LYS A 398 0.28 -16.92 1.14
CA LYS A 398 0.47 -17.12 -0.30
C LYS A 398 0.49 -15.79 -1.07
N VAL A 399 -0.44 -14.89 -0.74
CA VAL A 399 -0.51 -13.54 -1.33
C VAL A 399 0.72 -12.71 -0.94
N ALA A 400 1.06 -12.66 0.34
CA ALA A 400 2.21 -11.90 0.83
C ALA A 400 3.52 -12.34 0.17
N ASN A 401 3.76 -13.65 0.07
CA ASN A 401 4.97 -14.15 -0.60
C ASN A 401 5.00 -13.85 -2.11
N ALA A 402 3.85 -13.89 -2.80
CA ALA A 402 3.78 -13.51 -4.21
C ALA A 402 4.09 -12.02 -4.40
N LEU A 403 3.52 -11.15 -3.55
CA LEU A 403 3.78 -9.70 -3.56
C LEU A 403 5.25 -9.39 -3.23
N ALA A 404 5.82 -10.04 -2.20
CA ALA A 404 7.21 -9.86 -1.83
C ALA A 404 8.17 -10.22 -2.97
N LEU A 405 7.93 -11.34 -3.64
CA LEU A 405 8.74 -11.76 -4.80
C LEU A 405 8.58 -10.81 -6.01
N SER A 406 7.37 -10.31 -6.25
CA SER A 406 7.12 -9.32 -7.30
C SER A 406 7.84 -8.01 -7.01
N PHE A 407 7.72 -7.51 -5.78
CA PHE A 407 8.41 -6.32 -5.31
C PHE A 407 9.93 -6.46 -5.44
N PHE A 408 10.51 -7.56 -4.95
CA PHE A 408 11.95 -7.81 -5.07
C PHE A 408 12.43 -7.89 -6.52
N LYS A 409 11.67 -8.57 -7.41
CA LYS A 409 11.97 -8.58 -8.85
C LYS A 409 12.00 -7.18 -9.46
N LYS A 410 11.07 -6.28 -9.03
CA LYS A 410 11.06 -4.89 -9.47
C LYS A 410 12.31 -4.14 -9.00
N MET A 411 12.72 -4.34 -7.74
CA MET A 411 13.96 -3.74 -7.21
C MET A 411 15.21 -4.21 -7.98
N VAL A 412 15.29 -5.50 -8.30
CA VAL A 412 16.40 -6.04 -9.12
C VAL A 412 16.34 -5.49 -10.54
N LYS A 413 15.14 -5.42 -11.17
CA LYS A 413 14.96 -4.87 -12.52
C LYS A 413 15.34 -3.39 -12.59
N ASN A 414 15.03 -2.62 -11.54
CA ASN A 414 15.35 -1.19 -11.46
C ASN A 414 16.77 -0.94 -10.92
N GLU A 415 17.57 -2.01 -10.77
CA GLU A 415 18.95 -1.96 -10.28
C GLU A 415 19.13 -1.28 -8.90
N LYS A 416 18.07 -1.22 -8.10
CA LYS A 416 18.16 -0.84 -6.67
C LYS A 416 18.79 -1.96 -5.82
N ILE A 417 18.81 -3.18 -6.34
CA ILE A 417 19.52 -4.36 -5.80
C ILE A 417 20.18 -5.06 -6.98
N VAL A 418 21.48 -5.32 -6.87
CA VAL A 418 22.24 -6.02 -7.89
C VAL A 418 22.75 -7.35 -7.32
N ILE A 419 22.35 -8.48 -7.91
CA ILE A 419 22.89 -9.80 -7.56
C ILE A 419 23.92 -10.16 -8.61
N LYS A 420 25.21 -10.03 -8.25
CA LYS A 420 26.36 -10.22 -9.13
C LYS A 420 26.74 -11.70 -9.28
N GLY A 421 26.61 -12.47 -8.20
CA GLY A 421 27.04 -13.87 -8.20
C GLY A 421 26.43 -14.73 -7.09
N ILE A 422 26.52 -16.05 -7.29
CA ILE A 422 26.11 -17.05 -6.30
C ILE A 422 27.20 -18.13 -6.30
N ASN A 423 27.80 -18.38 -5.13
CA ASN A 423 28.85 -19.37 -4.92
C ASN A 423 28.37 -20.47 -3.95
N GLY A 424 28.87 -21.69 -4.11
CA GLY A 424 28.58 -22.79 -3.19
C GLY A 424 27.19 -23.40 -3.32
N VAL A 425 26.56 -23.29 -4.51
CA VAL A 425 25.21 -23.83 -4.79
C VAL A 425 25.13 -25.33 -4.52
N GLU A 426 26.21 -26.05 -4.81
CA GLU A 426 26.35 -27.50 -4.56
C GLU A 426 26.16 -27.87 -3.08
N ASN A 427 26.36 -26.93 -2.18
CA ASN A 427 26.17 -27.16 -0.74
C ASN A 427 24.70 -27.29 -0.35
N ILE A 428 23.77 -26.68 -1.11
CA ILE A 428 22.33 -26.89 -0.92
C ILE A 428 21.96 -28.35 -1.24
N GLN A 429 22.61 -28.95 -2.23
CA GLN A 429 22.34 -30.34 -2.64
C GLN A 429 22.87 -31.36 -1.63
N LYS A 430 23.76 -30.95 -0.72
CA LYS A 430 24.24 -31.78 0.40
C LYS A 430 23.24 -31.85 1.56
N LEU A 431 22.19 -31.01 1.55
CA LEU A 431 21.13 -31.08 2.56
C LEU A 431 20.24 -32.29 2.31
N ASP A 432 19.84 -32.96 3.39
CA ASP A 432 18.82 -33.98 3.35
C ASP A 432 17.45 -33.29 3.10
N LEU A 433 16.85 -33.58 1.95
CA LEU A 433 15.59 -32.96 1.52
C LEU A 433 14.40 -33.40 2.39
N ASP A 434 14.51 -34.50 3.13
CA ASP A 434 13.48 -35.01 4.03
C ASP A 434 13.59 -34.37 5.43
N LYS A 435 14.70 -33.70 5.73
CA LYS A 435 14.92 -32.94 6.96
C LYS A 435 14.96 -31.45 6.67
N GLY A 436 14.46 -30.62 7.59
CA GLY A 436 14.61 -29.17 7.53
C GLY A 436 16.04 -28.73 7.79
N ALA A 437 16.33 -27.45 7.58
CA ALA A 437 17.60 -26.83 7.90
C ALA A 437 17.40 -25.43 8.47
N ILE A 438 18.35 -24.97 9.30
CA ILE A 438 18.44 -23.58 9.70
C ILE A 438 19.46 -22.89 8.79
N ILE A 439 19.05 -21.84 8.12
CA ILE A 439 19.90 -20.98 7.30
C ILE A 439 20.33 -19.80 8.16
N THR A 440 21.64 -19.56 8.26
CA THR A 440 22.18 -18.35 8.89
C THR A 440 22.66 -17.38 7.83
N CYS A 441 22.45 -16.06 8.05
CA CYS A 441 22.95 -15.02 7.16
C CYS A 441 23.41 -13.81 7.96
N ASN A 442 24.37 -13.04 7.43
CA ASN A 442 24.73 -11.72 7.94
C ASN A 442 23.59 -10.71 7.66
N HIS A 443 23.43 -9.73 8.56
CA HIS A 443 22.30 -8.80 8.53
C HIS A 443 22.77 -7.35 8.32
N PHE A 444 22.61 -6.86 7.10
CA PHE A 444 23.17 -5.57 6.68
C PHE A 444 22.18 -4.68 5.92
N ASN A 445 21.01 -5.22 5.52
CA ASN A 445 20.02 -4.47 4.77
C ASN A 445 18.63 -5.12 4.95
N PRO A 446 17.52 -4.35 5.04
CA PRO A 446 16.17 -4.91 5.13
C PRO A 446 15.78 -5.87 3.99
N PHE A 447 16.50 -5.82 2.85
CA PHE A 447 16.23 -6.65 1.67
C PHE A 447 17.11 -7.90 1.56
N ASP A 448 18.05 -8.13 2.47
CA ASP A 448 18.92 -9.32 2.47
C ASP A 448 18.10 -10.62 2.56
N VAL A 449 17.00 -10.62 3.31
CA VAL A 449 16.06 -11.74 3.43
C VAL A 449 15.50 -12.18 2.07
N PHE A 450 15.17 -11.25 1.19
CA PHE A 450 14.64 -11.57 -0.14
C PHE A 450 15.75 -12.05 -1.08
N THR A 451 16.97 -11.55 -0.90
CA THR A 451 18.14 -12.01 -1.64
C THR A 451 18.41 -13.48 -1.33
N VAL A 452 18.46 -13.86 -0.05
CA VAL A 452 18.63 -15.27 0.38
C VAL A 452 17.47 -16.13 -0.13
N GLU A 453 16.21 -15.70 0.07
CA GLU A 453 15.05 -16.47 -0.36
C GLU A 453 15.02 -16.71 -1.87
N THR A 454 15.33 -15.67 -2.67
CA THR A 454 15.34 -15.77 -4.13
C THR A 454 16.40 -16.75 -4.61
N VAL A 455 17.57 -16.76 -3.96
CA VAL A 455 18.65 -17.69 -4.31
C VAL A 455 18.29 -19.12 -3.91
N ILE A 456 17.88 -19.35 -2.67
CA ILE A 456 17.54 -20.68 -2.16
C ILE A 456 16.40 -21.32 -2.95
N ARG A 457 15.35 -20.56 -3.30
CA ARG A 457 14.21 -21.04 -4.08
C ARG A 457 14.55 -21.48 -5.52
N LYS A 458 15.70 -21.08 -6.07
CA LYS A 458 16.15 -21.59 -7.38
C LYS A 458 16.57 -23.06 -7.33
N PHE A 459 16.97 -23.54 -6.15
CA PHE A 459 17.58 -24.85 -6.00
C PHE A 459 16.78 -25.80 -5.10
N THR A 460 15.73 -25.31 -4.43
CA THR A 460 14.88 -26.12 -3.55
C THR A 460 13.42 -25.67 -3.61
N LYS A 461 12.50 -26.62 -3.33
CA LYS A 461 11.05 -26.36 -3.24
C LYS A 461 10.57 -26.15 -1.81
N GLN A 462 11.44 -26.35 -0.81
CA GLN A 462 11.13 -26.17 0.59
C GLN A 462 10.74 -24.72 0.88
N ARG A 463 9.80 -24.52 1.81
CA ARG A 463 9.43 -23.18 2.28
C ARG A 463 10.53 -22.65 3.18
N MET A 464 10.76 -21.34 3.08
CA MET A 464 11.67 -20.66 3.98
C MET A 464 10.89 -19.76 4.94
N TYR A 465 10.91 -20.10 6.21
CA TYR A 465 10.41 -19.26 7.29
C TYR A 465 11.50 -18.29 7.75
N LYS A 466 11.13 -17.15 8.31
CA LYS A 466 12.06 -16.09 8.71
C LYS A 466 11.81 -15.70 10.16
N VAL A 467 12.82 -15.78 10.98
CA VAL A 467 12.75 -15.29 12.36
C VAL A 467 12.89 -13.77 12.34
N ILE A 468 11.95 -13.09 13.00
CA ILE A 468 11.92 -11.63 13.09
C ILE A 468 11.72 -11.18 14.53
N ARG A 469 12.02 -9.92 14.81
CA ARG A 469 11.73 -9.31 16.11
C ARG A 469 10.24 -9.04 16.29
N GLU A 470 9.82 -9.00 17.54
CA GLU A 470 8.43 -8.71 17.94
C GLU A 470 7.95 -7.35 17.41
N GLY A 471 8.76 -6.30 17.54
CA GLY A 471 8.44 -4.96 17.04
C GLY A 471 8.19 -4.93 15.52
N ASN A 472 8.98 -5.67 14.75
CA ASN A 472 8.79 -5.77 13.30
C ASN A 472 7.47 -6.46 12.92
N TYR A 473 6.98 -7.37 13.76
CA TYR A 473 5.70 -8.03 13.54
C TYR A 473 4.52 -7.16 13.96
N THR A 474 4.62 -6.47 15.11
CA THR A 474 3.52 -5.71 15.71
C THR A 474 3.36 -4.31 15.12
N ASN A 475 4.46 -3.57 14.96
CA ASN A 475 4.41 -2.14 14.72
C ASN A 475 4.93 -1.68 13.36
N PHE A 476 5.45 -2.60 12.52
CA PHE A 476 5.84 -2.17 11.18
C PHE A 476 4.58 -1.82 10.37
N PRO A 477 4.45 -0.56 9.92
CA PRO A 477 3.26 -0.10 9.21
C PRO A 477 3.27 -0.56 7.74
N GLY A 478 2.16 -0.36 7.08
CA GLY A 478 2.04 -0.40 5.64
C GLY A 478 2.32 -1.77 5.00
N PHE A 479 2.77 -1.74 3.76
CA PHE A 479 3.10 -2.89 2.94
C PHE A 479 4.15 -3.80 3.60
N TYR A 480 5.20 -3.22 4.16
CA TYR A 480 6.23 -3.97 4.87
C TYR A 480 5.67 -4.68 6.11
N GLY A 481 4.78 -4.03 6.88
CA GLY A 481 4.11 -4.67 8.01
C GLY A 481 3.22 -5.84 7.59
N PHE A 482 2.54 -5.74 6.45
CA PHE A 482 1.79 -6.87 5.89
C PHE A 482 2.74 -8.02 5.52
N LEU A 483 3.89 -7.74 4.90
CA LEU A 483 4.90 -8.76 4.61
C LEU A 483 5.47 -9.35 5.90
N MET A 484 5.83 -8.51 6.89
CA MET A 484 6.37 -8.94 8.19
C MET A 484 5.41 -9.85 8.94
N ARG A 485 4.09 -9.66 8.81
CA ARG A 485 3.09 -10.53 9.45
C ARG A 485 2.76 -11.80 8.66
N ASN A 486 2.99 -11.85 7.36
CA ASN A 486 2.43 -12.91 6.52
C ASN A 486 3.45 -13.70 5.67
N CYS A 487 4.67 -13.21 5.41
CA CYS A 487 5.68 -13.90 4.58
C CYS A 487 6.39 -15.06 5.29
N TYR A 488 5.66 -15.99 5.88
CA TYR A 488 6.21 -17.09 6.68
C TYR A 488 7.15 -16.60 7.78
N THR A 489 6.78 -15.52 8.44
CA THR A 489 7.55 -14.92 9.52
C THR A 489 7.27 -15.59 10.86
N LEU A 490 8.28 -15.66 11.69
CA LEU A 490 8.29 -16.27 13.01
C LEU A 490 8.76 -15.21 14.03
N PRO A 491 7.87 -14.37 14.57
CA PRO A 491 8.26 -13.35 15.54
C PRO A 491 8.74 -13.99 16.85
N LEU A 492 9.86 -13.47 17.35
CA LEU A 492 10.35 -13.75 18.70
C LEU A 492 9.64 -12.82 19.68
N SER A 493 9.24 -13.33 20.85
CA SER A 493 8.62 -12.52 21.89
C SER A 493 9.35 -12.68 23.23
N LYS A 494 9.28 -11.66 24.07
CA LYS A 494 9.72 -11.72 25.46
C LYS A 494 8.71 -12.45 26.37
N ASN A 495 7.46 -12.65 25.88
CA ASN A 495 6.44 -13.41 26.61
C ASN A 495 6.79 -14.91 26.59
N GLN A 496 6.83 -15.53 27.77
CA GLN A 496 7.25 -16.92 27.93
C GLN A 496 6.34 -17.89 27.17
N SER A 497 5.01 -17.74 27.26
CA SER A 497 4.05 -18.62 26.58
C SER A 497 4.18 -18.54 25.05
N THR A 498 4.40 -17.34 24.53
CA THR A 498 4.65 -17.09 23.10
C THR A 498 5.97 -17.70 22.65
N MET A 499 7.03 -17.59 23.47
CA MET A 499 8.33 -18.20 23.19
C MET A 499 8.24 -19.73 23.19
N GLU A 500 7.51 -20.35 24.13
CA GLU A 500 7.29 -21.80 24.12
C GLU A 500 6.55 -22.26 22.86
N LYS A 501 5.54 -21.51 22.43
CA LYS A 501 4.80 -21.78 21.18
C LYS A 501 5.70 -21.62 19.96
N PHE A 502 6.59 -20.61 19.96
CA PHE A 502 7.61 -20.41 18.92
C PHE A 502 8.52 -21.65 18.81
N VAL A 503 9.15 -22.09 19.90
CA VAL A 503 10.06 -23.25 19.89
C VAL A 503 9.36 -24.53 19.41
N LYS A 504 8.13 -24.79 19.90
CA LYS A 504 7.31 -25.92 19.43
C LYS A 504 6.99 -25.83 17.94
N SER A 505 6.79 -24.62 17.43
CA SER A 505 6.48 -24.39 16.01
C SER A 505 7.73 -24.56 15.13
N VAL A 506 8.88 -24.04 15.56
CA VAL A 506 10.19 -24.28 14.92
C VAL A 506 10.44 -25.76 14.73
N SER A 507 10.28 -26.56 15.81
CA SER A 507 10.48 -28.02 15.73
C SER A 507 9.54 -28.68 14.71
N LYS A 508 8.29 -28.24 14.60
CA LYS A 508 7.35 -28.78 13.60
C LYS A 508 7.70 -28.39 12.18
N ILE A 509 8.14 -27.13 11.97
CA ILE A 509 8.56 -26.62 10.66
C ILE A 509 9.76 -27.43 10.15
N LEU A 510 10.78 -27.61 11.00
CA LEU A 510 11.98 -28.36 10.65
C LEU A 510 11.67 -29.86 10.39
N LYS A 511 10.80 -30.49 11.21
CA LYS A 511 10.34 -31.87 10.97
C LYS A 511 9.55 -32.05 9.68
N ASN A 512 8.94 -30.99 9.15
CA ASN A 512 8.24 -31.03 7.87
C ASN A 512 9.18 -30.84 6.65
N GLY A 513 10.50 -30.74 6.87
CA GLY A 513 11.48 -30.49 5.83
C GLY A 513 11.59 -29.04 5.38
N ASP A 514 10.89 -28.10 6.04
CA ASP A 514 10.94 -26.67 5.69
C ASP A 514 12.18 -26.00 6.32
N TYR A 515 12.63 -24.88 5.74
CA TYR A 515 13.81 -24.15 6.16
C TYR A 515 13.47 -22.93 7.03
N ILE A 516 14.38 -22.55 7.92
CA ILE A 516 14.22 -21.37 8.78
C ILE A 516 15.45 -20.47 8.64
N LEU A 517 15.26 -19.23 8.18
CA LEU A 517 16.30 -18.20 8.15
C LEU A 517 16.38 -17.50 9.51
N ILE A 518 17.58 -17.43 10.07
CA ILE A 518 17.89 -16.73 11.32
C ILE A 518 19.14 -15.88 11.11
N TYR A 519 19.09 -14.64 11.59
CA TYR A 519 20.25 -13.75 11.64
C TYR A 519 20.94 -13.88 13.02
N PRO A 520 22.02 -14.64 13.14
CA PRO A 520 22.64 -14.91 14.43
C PRO A 520 23.39 -13.70 15.01
N GLU A 521 23.64 -12.66 14.21
CA GLU A 521 24.23 -11.40 14.65
C GLU A 521 23.28 -10.55 15.52
N GLN A 522 21.96 -10.75 15.37
CA GLN A 522 20.87 -10.09 16.10
C GLN A 522 20.74 -8.56 15.92
N SER A 523 21.60 -7.90 15.19
CA SER A 523 21.54 -6.48 14.85
C SER A 523 21.62 -6.28 13.34
N LEU A 524 20.96 -5.23 12.83
CA LEU A 524 21.11 -4.78 11.46
C LEU A 524 22.05 -3.59 11.41
N TRP A 525 23.15 -3.71 10.66
CA TRP A 525 24.09 -2.62 10.41
C TRP A 525 24.18 -2.35 8.91
N TRP A 526 23.68 -1.23 8.49
CA TRP A 526 23.52 -0.89 7.09
C TRP A 526 24.84 -0.96 6.31
N ASN A 527 24.87 -1.79 5.27
CA ASN A 527 26.00 -2.07 4.39
C ASN A 527 27.31 -2.45 5.10
N TYR A 528 27.21 -2.99 6.33
CA TYR A 528 28.38 -3.44 7.08
C TYR A 528 28.92 -4.74 6.49
N ARG A 529 30.22 -4.75 6.14
CA ARG A 529 30.84 -5.82 5.35
C ARG A 529 31.46 -6.94 6.17
N LYS A 530 31.83 -6.68 7.42
CA LYS A 530 32.48 -7.68 8.29
C LYS A 530 31.44 -8.59 8.93
N PRO A 531 31.72 -9.92 9.13
CA PRO A 531 30.88 -10.74 9.97
C PRO A 531 30.93 -10.23 11.42
N LYS A 532 29.80 -10.15 12.10
CA LYS A 532 29.71 -9.78 13.52
C LYS A 532 29.73 -11.03 14.41
N PRO A 533 30.08 -10.93 15.71
CA PRO A 533 30.03 -12.05 16.66
C PRO A 533 28.64 -12.68 16.72
N LEU A 534 28.58 -14.01 16.71
CA LEU A 534 27.33 -14.78 16.60
C LEU A 534 26.74 -15.13 17.97
N LYS A 535 25.42 -14.98 18.12
CA LYS A 535 24.65 -15.40 19.28
C LYS A 535 24.22 -16.88 19.16
N PRO A 536 24.09 -17.64 20.28
CA PRO A 536 23.92 -19.09 20.23
C PRO A 536 22.51 -19.57 19.80
N GLY A 537 21.51 -18.73 19.71
CA GLY A 537 20.09 -19.10 19.55
C GLY A 537 19.80 -20.00 18.33
N ALA A 538 20.31 -19.66 17.16
CA ALA A 538 20.13 -20.45 15.93
C ALA A 538 20.74 -21.84 16.04
N PHE A 539 21.94 -21.92 16.59
CA PHE A 539 22.73 -23.17 16.74
C PHE A 539 22.12 -24.10 17.80
N LYS A 540 21.59 -23.52 18.89
CA LYS A 540 20.83 -24.27 19.89
C LYS A 540 19.57 -24.91 19.30
N LEU A 541 18.82 -24.14 18.48
CA LEU A 541 17.63 -24.68 17.82
C LEU A 541 17.99 -25.78 16.81
N ALA A 542 19.09 -25.65 16.07
CA ALA A 542 19.57 -26.67 15.15
C ALA A 542 19.93 -27.97 15.90
N THR A 543 20.71 -27.86 16.96
CA THR A 543 21.12 -29.02 17.81
C THR A 543 19.89 -29.70 18.44
N GLN A 544 18.94 -28.93 18.99
CA GLN A 544 17.74 -29.49 19.63
C GLN A 544 16.83 -30.26 18.66
N ASN A 545 16.88 -29.94 17.38
CA ASN A 545 16.05 -30.57 16.36
C ASN A 545 16.82 -31.55 15.46
N ASP A 546 18.08 -31.79 15.73
CA ASP A 546 18.97 -32.64 14.95
C ASP A 546 18.96 -32.29 13.44
N VAL A 547 19.12 -31.00 13.14
CA VAL A 547 19.13 -30.46 11.76
C VAL A 547 20.41 -29.67 11.49
N PRO A 548 20.88 -29.61 10.23
CA PRO A 548 22.05 -28.83 9.88
C PRO A 548 21.83 -27.33 9.93
N ILE A 549 22.92 -26.59 10.11
CA ILE A 549 23.05 -25.17 9.77
C ILE A 549 23.59 -25.08 8.35
N LEU A 550 22.93 -24.27 7.49
CA LEU A 550 23.47 -23.85 6.20
C LEU A 550 23.98 -22.40 6.32
N PRO A 551 25.31 -22.20 6.41
CA PRO A 551 25.89 -20.86 6.51
C PRO A 551 25.76 -20.12 5.18
N VAL A 552 25.15 -18.95 5.18
CA VAL A 552 25.14 -18.03 4.04
C VAL A 552 25.83 -16.74 4.47
N PHE A 553 26.74 -16.23 3.66
CA PHE A 553 27.36 -14.93 3.86
C PHE A 553 27.30 -14.12 2.57
N ILE A 554 26.66 -12.95 2.61
CA ILE A 554 26.54 -12.06 1.47
C ILE A 554 27.69 -11.06 1.53
N THR A 555 28.54 -11.09 0.52
CA THR A 555 29.57 -10.07 0.27
C THR A 555 29.04 -9.02 -0.69
N MET A 556 29.55 -7.80 -0.62
CA MET A 556 29.05 -6.65 -1.38
C MET A 556 30.17 -5.77 -1.92
N GLU A 557 29.93 -5.19 -3.08
CA GLU A 557 30.81 -4.24 -3.74
C GLU A 557 30.02 -3.00 -4.15
N ASP A 558 30.68 -1.84 -4.11
CA ASP A 558 30.10 -0.60 -4.59
C ASP A 558 29.92 -0.65 -6.12
N THR A 559 28.78 -0.17 -6.61
CA THR A 559 28.57 0.05 -8.05
C THR A 559 28.76 1.54 -8.38
N ASP A 560 28.79 1.87 -9.66
CA ASP A 560 28.87 3.25 -10.13
C ASP A 560 27.52 4.02 -9.98
N LYS A 561 26.44 3.34 -9.58
CA LYS A 561 25.13 3.95 -9.36
C LYS A 561 24.99 4.36 -7.91
N LEU A 562 24.37 5.51 -7.70
CA LEU A 562 23.98 5.98 -6.38
C LEU A 562 22.52 5.58 -6.07
N ASP A 563 22.22 5.28 -4.82
CA ASP A 563 20.88 5.12 -4.30
C ASP A 563 20.21 6.48 -3.99
N ASP A 564 19.02 6.44 -3.48
CA ASP A 564 18.23 7.64 -3.16
C ASP A 564 18.85 8.44 -1.98
N ASP A 565 19.74 7.84 -1.19
CA ASP A 565 20.50 8.47 -0.08
C ASP A 565 21.88 9.01 -0.52
N GLY A 566 22.23 8.93 -1.82
CA GLY A 566 23.49 9.39 -2.39
C GLY A 566 24.68 8.45 -2.14
N PHE A 567 24.43 7.18 -1.80
CA PHE A 567 25.46 6.17 -1.61
C PHE A 567 25.49 5.15 -2.74
N PRO A 568 26.64 4.51 -3.01
CA PRO A 568 26.73 3.48 -4.03
C PRO A 568 25.77 2.32 -3.78
N VAL A 569 24.95 2.00 -4.77
CA VAL A 569 24.15 0.77 -4.77
C VAL A 569 25.10 -0.43 -4.64
N GLN A 570 24.76 -1.38 -3.77
CA GLN A 570 25.61 -2.53 -3.52
C GLN A 570 25.31 -3.68 -4.48
N ALA A 571 26.36 -4.24 -5.08
CA ALA A 571 26.31 -5.49 -5.84
C ALA A 571 26.60 -6.67 -4.91
N TYR A 572 25.64 -7.57 -4.73
CA TYR A 572 25.71 -8.70 -3.81
C TYR A 572 26.24 -9.96 -4.47
N THR A 573 27.16 -10.65 -3.80
CA THR A 573 27.52 -12.04 -4.08
C THR A 573 27.09 -12.91 -2.90
N VAL A 574 26.19 -13.86 -3.19
CA VAL A 574 25.67 -14.78 -2.18
C VAL A 574 26.59 -15.99 -2.08
N ASN A 575 27.25 -16.18 -0.95
CA ASN A 575 28.16 -17.30 -0.71
C ASN A 575 27.52 -18.29 0.24
N ILE A 576 27.37 -19.54 -0.19
CA ILE A 576 26.74 -20.63 0.56
C ILE A 576 27.84 -21.57 1.02
N GLY A 577 28.05 -21.62 2.35
CA GLY A 577 29.02 -22.50 2.97
C GLY A 577 28.58 -23.95 3.05
N GLU A 578 29.49 -24.83 3.46
CA GLU A 578 29.16 -26.24 3.70
C GLU A 578 28.18 -26.39 4.87
N PRO A 579 27.19 -27.31 4.77
CA PRO A 579 26.29 -27.60 5.88
C PRO A 579 27.04 -28.10 7.11
N ILE A 580 26.66 -27.62 8.28
CA ILE A 580 27.25 -27.99 9.57
C ILE A 580 26.23 -28.86 10.30
N TYR A 581 26.55 -30.12 10.53
CA TYR A 581 25.68 -31.06 11.22
C TYR A 581 26.05 -31.16 12.71
N PRO A 582 25.08 -31.40 13.62
CA PRO A 582 25.37 -31.77 15.00
C PRO A 582 26.18 -33.05 15.04
N LYS A 583 27.05 -33.19 16.05
CA LYS A 583 27.86 -34.39 16.29
C LYS A 583 27.23 -35.25 17.39
N GLU A 584 27.09 -36.54 17.17
CA GLU A 584 26.46 -37.46 18.11
C GLU A 584 27.20 -37.55 19.46
N ASN A 585 28.51 -37.36 19.47
CA ASN A 585 29.37 -37.47 20.65
C ASN A 585 29.41 -36.18 21.49
N LEU A 586 28.73 -35.12 21.12
CA LEU A 586 28.70 -33.84 21.83
C LEU A 586 27.33 -33.61 22.48
N ASN A 587 27.32 -33.05 23.69
CA ASN A 587 26.09 -32.65 24.35
C ASN A 587 25.50 -31.36 23.71
N LEU A 588 24.31 -30.94 24.16
CA LEU A 588 23.59 -29.78 23.61
C LEU A 588 24.44 -28.49 23.61
N LYS A 589 25.18 -28.22 24.71
CA LYS A 589 25.99 -27.01 24.82
C LYS A 589 27.20 -27.09 23.89
N GLU A 590 27.92 -28.20 23.94
CA GLU A 590 29.09 -28.44 23.10
C GLU A 590 28.76 -28.38 21.60
N ASN A 591 27.65 -28.98 21.17
CA ASN A 591 27.19 -28.88 19.78
C ASN A 591 26.80 -27.45 19.39
N THR A 592 26.12 -26.72 20.29
CA THR A 592 25.76 -25.32 20.04
C THR A 592 27.01 -24.47 19.80
N ASP A 593 28.03 -24.62 20.66
CA ASP A 593 29.30 -23.89 20.54
C ASP A 593 30.07 -24.34 19.29
N TYR A 594 30.18 -25.64 19.04
CA TYR A 594 30.83 -26.19 17.84
C TYR A 594 30.21 -25.64 16.55
N MET A 595 28.89 -25.71 16.41
CA MET A 595 28.20 -25.25 15.19
C MET A 595 28.34 -23.74 15.02
N LYS A 596 28.25 -22.96 16.10
CA LYS A 596 28.42 -21.50 16.10
C LYS A 596 29.84 -21.11 15.63
N ASP A 597 30.87 -21.72 16.24
CA ASP A 597 32.26 -21.38 15.94
C ASP A 597 32.62 -21.82 14.52
N LYS A 598 32.12 -22.98 14.07
CA LYS A 598 32.31 -23.43 12.68
C LYS A 598 31.62 -22.53 11.65
N ASN A 599 30.40 -22.04 11.97
CA ASN A 599 29.70 -21.07 11.11
C ASN A 599 30.51 -19.77 11.01
N PHE A 600 31.01 -19.26 12.13
CA PHE A 600 31.81 -18.05 12.14
C PHE A 600 33.13 -18.21 11.35
N GLU A 601 33.80 -19.35 11.47
CA GLU A 601 35.00 -19.70 10.69
C GLU A 601 34.71 -19.67 9.19
N ILE A 602 33.58 -20.25 8.74
CA ILE A 602 33.16 -20.23 7.33
C ILE A 602 32.93 -18.80 6.86
N TRP A 603 32.21 -17.98 7.63
CA TRP A 603 31.94 -16.59 7.27
C TRP A 603 33.22 -15.75 7.22
N LYS A 604 34.11 -15.92 8.20
CA LYS A 604 35.41 -15.27 8.23
C LYS A 604 36.23 -15.62 6.97
N ASN A 605 36.30 -16.89 6.61
CA ASN A 605 37.02 -17.35 5.42
C ASN A 605 36.44 -16.76 4.12
N ILE A 606 35.10 -16.69 4.01
CA ILE A 606 34.43 -16.04 2.87
C ILE A 606 34.81 -14.55 2.80
N TYR A 607 34.72 -13.85 3.95
CA TYR A 607 35.09 -12.44 4.04
C TYR A 607 36.54 -12.19 3.63
N GLU A 608 37.50 -12.90 4.24
CA GLU A 608 38.92 -12.73 4.00
C GLU A 608 39.31 -13.08 2.56
N ASN A 609 38.68 -14.11 1.99
CA ASN A 609 38.92 -14.51 0.60
C ASN A 609 38.33 -13.50 -0.39
N PHE A 610 37.20 -12.91 -0.10
CA PHE A 610 36.55 -11.95 -1.00
C PHE A 610 37.25 -10.58 -0.95
N TYR A 611 37.41 -10.01 0.25
CA TYR A 611 37.97 -8.67 0.41
C TYR A 611 39.50 -8.63 0.43
N LYS A 612 40.16 -9.79 0.41
CA LYS A 612 41.64 -9.92 0.46
C LYS A 612 42.29 -9.21 1.64
N THR A 613 41.61 -9.19 2.77
CA THR A 613 42.07 -8.56 4.01
C THR A 613 41.71 -9.44 5.21
N PRO A 614 42.58 -9.53 6.23
CA PRO A 614 42.23 -10.24 7.47
C PRO A 614 41.06 -9.58 8.17
N LEU A 615 40.20 -10.40 8.80
CA LEU A 615 39.12 -9.88 9.65
C LEU A 615 39.73 -9.26 10.91
N LYS A 616 39.57 -7.94 11.05
CA LYS A 616 39.94 -7.18 12.25
C LYS A 616 38.82 -6.20 12.59
N TYR A 617 38.57 -6.03 13.87
CA TYR A 617 37.64 -5.02 14.39
C TYR A 617 38.43 -3.84 14.95
N THR A 618 37.84 -2.66 14.97
CA THR A 618 38.47 -1.45 15.54
C THR A 618 38.66 -1.54 17.07
N THR A 619 37.95 -2.44 17.76
CA THR A 619 38.20 -2.80 19.17
C THR A 619 39.60 -3.38 19.41
N GLU A 620 40.12 -4.16 18.44
CA GLU A 620 41.43 -4.83 18.57
C GLU A 620 42.61 -3.84 18.41
N GLU A 621 42.39 -2.69 17.76
CA GLU A 621 43.39 -1.63 17.63
C GLU A 621 43.62 -0.84 18.93
N GLN A 622 42.63 -0.83 19.85
CA GLN A 622 42.77 -0.17 21.15
C GLN A 622 43.53 -1.01 22.19
N GLU A 623 43.36 -2.35 22.16
CA GLU A 623 44.09 -3.23 23.08
C GLU A 623 45.59 -3.23 22.81
N THR A 624 46.02 -2.98 21.57
CA THR A 624 47.46 -2.90 21.24
C THR A 624 48.07 -1.54 21.54
N SER A 625 47.27 -0.46 21.68
CA SER A 625 47.75 0.88 22.01
C SER A 625 47.82 1.14 23.53
N GLU A 626 47.16 0.34 24.35
CA GLU A 626 47.23 0.41 25.83
C GLU A 626 48.34 -0.50 26.43
N THR A 627 48.98 -1.31 25.58
CA THR A 627 50.06 -2.23 25.98
C THR A 627 51.45 -1.81 25.48
N GLU A 628 51.60 -0.68 24.81
CA GLU A 628 52.87 0.02 24.52
C GLU A 628 53.01 1.29 25.39
#